data_f272aa7c5b694ddc4e69dd63fbc01edd
#
_entry.id   f272aa7c5b694ddc4e69dd63fbc01edd
#
_cell.length_a   1.000
_cell.length_b   1.000
_cell.length_c   1.000
_cell.angle_alpha   90.00
_cell.angle_beta   90.00
_cell.angle_gamma   90.00
#
_symmetry.space_group_name_H-M   'P 1'
#
loop_
_entity.id
_entity.type
_entity.pdbx_description
1 polymer ?
#
loop_
_entity_poly.entity_id
_entity_poly.type
_entity_poly.pdbx_seq_one_letter_code
_entity_poly.pdbx_strand_id
1 'polypeptide(L)'
;MEADVEVLVDGVTLPGTLTLPRPGCPVVLFAHGSGSSRLSPRNRYVARVLNQAGLGTLLFDLLTRAEGADRGNVFDVDLLAGRLLGATRWLRRSLLEADGASATQAAAGSPTPPPTLTVGYFGASTGAAAALWAAAEGARNPTASGGPVAAVVSRGGRPDLAGPRLAEVTCPTLLIVGGYDSAVLELNRMAQAQLSCESDLRVVPGATHLFEEPGTLEQAAEAAREWLTGHMSGL
;
A
#
# COMPACT_ATOMS: atom_id res chain seq x y z
N MET A 1 -7.66 -9.81 -14.59
CA MET A 1 -9.05 -9.75 -14.04
C MET A 1 -9.14 -8.47 -13.20
N GLU A 2 -10.18 -7.68 -13.41
CA GLU A 2 -10.51 -6.53 -12.55
C GLU A 2 -11.93 -6.74 -12.02
N ALA A 3 -12.14 -6.51 -10.74
CA ALA A 3 -13.43 -6.68 -10.08
C ALA A 3 -13.63 -5.61 -8.99
N ASP A 4 -14.85 -5.08 -8.90
CA ASP A 4 -15.28 -4.35 -7.72
C ASP A 4 -15.50 -5.34 -6.57
N VAL A 5 -15.00 -4.97 -5.40
CA VAL A 5 -15.02 -5.81 -4.20
C VAL A 5 -15.52 -5.02 -2.98
N GLU A 6 -16.06 -5.74 -2.03
CA GLU A 6 -16.43 -5.23 -0.72
C GLU A 6 -15.43 -5.76 0.32
N VAL A 7 -14.57 -4.89 0.80
CA VAL A 7 -13.53 -5.22 1.79
C VAL A 7 -14.13 -5.11 3.19
N LEU A 8 -14.35 -6.26 3.83
CA LEU A 8 -14.88 -6.30 5.19
C LEU A 8 -13.76 -6.18 6.23
N VAL A 9 -13.78 -5.10 7.00
CA VAL A 9 -12.78 -4.78 8.03
C VAL A 9 -13.49 -4.33 9.30
N ASP A 10 -13.28 -5.04 10.41
CA ASP A 10 -13.76 -4.67 11.75
C ASP A 10 -15.25 -4.26 11.79
N GLY A 11 -16.08 -5.02 11.06
CA GLY A 11 -17.54 -4.82 11.02
C GLY A 11 -18.01 -3.70 10.05
N VAL A 12 -17.11 -3.04 9.32
CA VAL A 12 -17.49 -2.11 8.26
C VAL A 12 -17.14 -2.68 6.89
N THR A 13 -17.92 -2.31 5.89
CA THR A 13 -17.71 -2.68 4.49
C THR A 13 -17.16 -1.47 3.74
N LEU A 14 -15.99 -1.64 3.14
CA LEU A 14 -15.28 -0.61 2.41
C LEU A 14 -15.26 -0.98 0.91
N PRO A 15 -15.76 -0.12 0.02
CA PRO A 15 -15.74 -0.41 -1.40
C PRO A 15 -14.31 -0.38 -1.93
N GLY A 16 -13.99 -1.35 -2.82
CA GLY A 16 -12.67 -1.49 -3.43
C GLY A 16 -12.74 -1.93 -4.88
N THR A 17 -11.61 -1.81 -5.57
CA THR A 17 -11.36 -2.38 -6.90
C THR A 17 -10.09 -3.23 -6.82
N LEU A 18 -10.21 -4.52 -7.03
CA LEU A 18 -9.12 -5.49 -7.07
C LEU A 18 -8.77 -5.81 -8.52
N THR A 19 -7.50 -5.61 -8.88
CA THR A 19 -6.99 -6.00 -10.19
C THR A 19 -5.88 -7.03 -10.02
N LEU A 20 -6.03 -8.20 -10.66
CA LEU A 20 -5.02 -9.26 -10.67
C LEU A 20 -4.64 -9.56 -12.13
N PRO A 21 -3.43 -9.15 -12.58
CA PRO A 21 -2.94 -9.43 -13.93
C PRO A 21 -2.79 -10.93 -14.21
N ARG A 22 -2.40 -11.70 -13.20
CA ARG A 22 -2.26 -13.17 -13.27
C ARG A 22 -2.56 -13.79 -11.89
N PRO A 23 -2.94 -15.09 -11.84
CA PRO A 23 -3.07 -15.79 -10.57
C PRO A 23 -1.77 -15.80 -9.77
N GLY A 24 -1.86 -15.71 -8.45
CA GLY A 24 -0.72 -15.75 -7.54
C GLY A 24 0.27 -14.58 -7.66
N CYS A 25 -0.10 -13.49 -8.36
CA CYS A 25 0.77 -12.31 -8.42
C CYS A 25 0.85 -11.63 -7.04
N PRO A 26 2.00 -11.00 -6.71
CA PRO A 26 2.09 -10.09 -5.58
C PRO A 26 1.06 -8.95 -5.70
N VAL A 27 0.52 -8.48 -4.58
CA VAL A 27 -0.54 -7.44 -4.59
C VAL A 27 -0.12 -6.22 -3.77
N VAL A 28 -0.33 -5.04 -4.34
CA VAL A 28 -0.08 -3.75 -3.70
C VAL A 28 -1.41 -3.15 -3.24
N LEU A 29 -1.55 -2.89 -1.94
CA LEU A 29 -2.71 -2.17 -1.38
C LEU A 29 -2.42 -0.68 -1.35
N PHE A 30 -3.41 0.11 -1.75
CA PHE A 30 -3.31 1.56 -1.85
C PHE A 30 -3.97 2.24 -0.65
N ALA A 31 -3.19 3.03 0.08
CA ALA A 31 -3.68 3.95 1.11
C ALA A 31 -3.74 5.37 0.54
N HIS A 32 -4.94 5.83 0.25
CA HIS A 32 -5.17 7.18 -0.30
C HIS A 32 -4.98 8.27 0.76
N GLY A 33 -4.72 9.51 0.32
CA GLY A 33 -4.59 10.66 1.20
C GLY A 33 -5.93 11.25 1.66
N SER A 34 -5.85 12.21 2.57
CA SER A 34 -7.01 12.99 3.06
C SER A 34 -7.74 13.67 1.89
N GLY A 35 -9.08 13.65 1.94
CA GLY A 35 -9.92 14.23 0.88
C GLY A 35 -9.88 13.48 -0.46
N SER A 36 -9.29 12.27 -0.49
CA SER A 36 -9.21 11.39 -1.65
C SER A 36 -10.00 10.10 -1.42
N SER A 37 -9.99 9.20 -2.40
CA SER A 37 -10.67 7.91 -2.34
C SER A 37 -9.97 6.89 -3.26
N ARG A 38 -10.49 5.65 -3.31
CA ARG A 38 -10.10 4.65 -4.30
C ARG A 38 -10.21 5.13 -5.75
N LEU A 39 -11.04 6.15 -6.01
CA LEU A 39 -11.26 6.72 -7.35
C LEU A 39 -10.23 7.78 -7.74
N SER A 40 -9.23 8.08 -6.91
CA SER A 40 -8.16 9.03 -7.22
C SER A 40 -7.55 8.77 -8.60
N PRO A 41 -7.61 9.71 -9.56
CA PRO A 41 -7.04 9.51 -10.90
C PRO A 41 -5.53 9.21 -10.84
N ARG A 42 -4.81 9.85 -9.93
CA ARG A 42 -3.37 9.66 -9.73
C ARG A 42 -3.04 8.26 -9.21
N ASN A 43 -3.77 7.78 -8.18
CA ASN A 43 -3.55 6.43 -7.66
C ASN A 43 -3.94 5.37 -8.70
N ARG A 44 -5.02 5.58 -9.45
CA ARG A 44 -5.42 4.69 -10.54
C ARG A 44 -4.40 4.67 -11.69
N TYR A 45 -3.73 5.79 -11.96
CA TYR A 45 -2.63 5.82 -12.91
C TYR A 45 -1.47 4.94 -12.45
N VAL A 46 -0.99 5.14 -11.21
CA VAL A 46 0.08 4.31 -10.63
C VAL A 46 -0.31 2.84 -10.62
N ALA A 47 -1.52 2.51 -10.19
CA ALA A 47 -2.02 1.13 -10.17
C ALA A 47 -1.96 0.48 -11.56
N ARG A 48 -2.34 1.20 -12.63
CA ARG A 48 -2.23 0.69 -14.01
C ARG A 48 -0.79 0.38 -14.39
N VAL A 49 0.17 1.25 -14.03
CA VAL A 49 1.61 1.02 -14.28
C VAL A 49 2.08 -0.23 -13.56
N LEU A 50 1.68 -0.43 -12.29
CA LEU A 50 2.01 -1.63 -11.53
C LEU A 50 1.35 -2.89 -12.12
N ASN A 51 0.09 -2.80 -12.55
CA ASN A 51 -0.59 -3.94 -13.19
C ASN A 51 0.08 -4.34 -14.51
N GLN A 52 0.54 -3.39 -15.31
CA GLN A 52 1.31 -3.66 -16.53
C GLN A 52 2.65 -4.36 -16.23
N ALA A 53 3.22 -4.12 -15.06
CA ALA A 53 4.42 -4.81 -14.57
C ALA A 53 4.13 -6.18 -13.91
N GLY A 54 2.88 -6.63 -13.92
CA GLY A 54 2.50 -7.95 -13.38
C GLY A 54 2.17 -7.96 -11.89
N LEU A 55 2.15 -6.82 -11.21
CA LEU A 55 1.70 -6.68 -9.82
C LEU A 55 0.18 -6.50 -9.77
N GLY A 56 -0.50 -7.23 -8.88
CA GLY A 56 -1.89 -6.97 -8.55
C GLY A 56 -2.03 -5.68 -7.75
N THR A 57 -3.23 -5.09 -7.75
CA THR A 57 -3.52 -3.88 -6.96
C THR A 57 -4.89 -3.96 -6.31
N LEU A 58 -4.97 -3.48 -5.06
CA LEU A 58 -6.24 -3.24 -4.36
C LEU A 58 -6.34 -1.75 -4.02
N LEU A 59 -7.21 -1.02 -4.71
CA LEU A 59 -7.61 0.34 -4.38
C LEU A 59 -8.93 0.26 -3.62
N PHE A 60 -8.96 0.75 -2.38
CA PHE A 60 -10.16 0.74 -1.55
C PHE A 60 -10.27 2.02 -0.74
N ASP A 61 -11.46 2.36 -0.30
CA ASP A 61 -11.67 3.50 0.57
C ASP A 61 -11.28 3.12 2.00
N LEU A 62 -10.42 3.92 2.65
CA LEU A 62 -9.94 3.66 4.02
C LEU A 62 -11.02 3.93 5.09
N LEU A 63 -12.00 4.73 4.73
CA LEU A 63 -13.10 5.14 5.61
C LEU A 63 -14.43 4.96 4.88
N THR A 64 -15.46 4.64 5.63
CA THR A 64 -16.83 4.76 5.13
C THR A 64 -17.17 6.24 4.88
N ARG A 65 -18.23 6.50 4.11
CA ARG A 65 -18.68 7.88 3.86
C ARG A 65 -19.02 8.62 5.16
N ALA A 66 -19.57 7.93 6.14
CA ALA A 66 -19.93 8.52 7.43
C ALA A 66 -18.67 8.86 8.24
N GLU A 67 -17.71 7.97 8.31
CA GLU A 67 -16.42 8.20 8.99
C GLU A 67 -15.61 9.32 8.34
N GLY A 68 -15.59 9.38 7.00
CA GLY A 68 -14.87 10.40 6.24
C GLY A 68 -15.47 11.81 6.35
N ALA A 69 -16.69 11.96 6.88
CA ALA A 69 -17.27 13.25 7.20
C ALA A 69 -16.65 13.90 8.45
N ASP A 70 -16.05 13.10 9.32
CA ASP A 70 -15.31 13.59 10.49
C ASP A 70 -13.82 13.80 10.13
N ARG A 71 -13.37 15.06 10.26
CA ARG A 71 -11.96 15.39 10.01
C ARG A 71 -11.01 14.71 11.00
N GLY A 72 -11.45 14.37 12.20
CA GLY A 72 -10.65 13.61 13.16
C GLY A 72 -10.24 12.28 12.56
N ASN A 73 -11.18 11.51 12.03
CA ASN A 73 -10.93 10.21 11.40
C ASN A 73 -10.01 10.30 10.17
N VAL A 74 -10.15 11.38 9.37
CA VAL A 74 -9.36 11.56 8.14
C VAL A 74 -7.85 11.68 8.42
N PHE A 75 -7.48 12.13 9.61
CA PHE A 75 -6.09 12.29 10.05
C PHE A 75 -5.70 11.30 11.17
N ASP A 76 -6.59 10.42 11.57
CA ASP A 76 -6.32 9.34 12.53
C ASP A 76 -5.50 8.23 11.87
N VAL A 77 -4.18 8.33 12.00
CA VAL A 77 -3.24 7.38 11.38
C VAL A 77 -3.43 5.96 11.95
N ASP A 78 -3.79 5.82 13.22
CA ASP A 78 -4.07 4.53 13.86
C ASP A 78 -5.29 3.85 13.22
N LEU A 79 -6.39 4.59 13.08
CA LEU A 79 -7.60 4.12 12.41
C LEU A 79 -7.30 3.70 10.96
N LEU A 80 -6.63 4.58 10.20
CA LEU A 80 -6.32 4.32 8.79
C LEU A 80 -5.37 3.12 8.62
N ALA A 81 -4.37 2.97 9.49
CA ALA A 81 -3.48 1.82 9.50
C ALA A 81 -4.21 0.53 9.88
N GLY A 82 -5.11 0.58 10.87
CA GLY A 82 -5.99 -0.54 11.23
C GLY A 82 -6.85 -1.01 10.04
N ARG A 83 -7.40 -0.06 9.26
CA ARG A 83 -8.14 -0.36 8.02
C ARG A 83 -7.27 -1.06 6.98
N LEU A 84 -6.04 -0.59 6.80
CA LEU A 84 -5.09 -1.18 5.84
C LEU A 84 -4.68 -2.60 6.27
N LEU A 85 -4.40 -2.83 7.55
CA LEU A 85 -4.13 -4.16 8.10
C LEU A 85 -5.34 -5.10 7.95
N GLY A 86 -6.53 -4.61 8.24
CA GLY A 86 -7.77 -5.36 8.06
C GLY A 86 -8.00 -5.77 6.60
N ALA A 87 -7.76 -4.84 5.65
CA ALA A 87 -7.83 -5.10 4.23
C ALA A 87 -6.77 -6.13 3.78
N THR A 88 -5.58 -6.10 4.37
CA THR A 88 -4.52 -7.09 4.11
C THR A 88 -4.96 -8.49 4.55
N ARG A 89 -5.54 -8.61 5.75
CA ARG A 89 -6.09 -9.89 6.26
C ARG A 89 -7.23 -10.40 5.38
N TRP A 90 -8.14 -9.49 5.00
CA TRP A 90 -9.26 -9.82 4.12
C TRP A 90 -8.75 -10.34 2.77
N LEU A 91 -7.81 -9.64 2.13
CA LEU A 91 -7.26 -10.02 0.83
C LEU A 91 -6.59 -11.40 0.88
N ARG A 92 -5.74 -11.65 1.89
CA ARG A 92 -5.05 -12.93 2.04
C ARG A 92 -6.04 -14.08 2.21
N ARG A 93 -7.08 -13.92 3.02
CA ARG A 93 -8.12 -14.94 3.18
C ARG A 93 -8.89 -15.20 1.89
N SER A 94 -9.36 -14.13 1.24
CA SER A 94 -10.17 -14.24 0.02
C SER A 94 -9.44 -14.95 -1.11
N LEU A 95 -8.13 -14.69 -1.28
CA LEU A 95 -7.34 -15.35 -2.33
C LEU A 95 -6.97 -16.79 -1.94
N LEU A 96 -6.69 -17.08 -0.67
CA LEU A 96 -6.46 -18.46 -0.21
C LEU A 96 -7.73 -19.33 -0.37
N GLU A 97 -8.90 -18.79 -0.09
CA GLU A 97 -10.18 -19.50 -0.27
C GLU A 97 -10.44 -19.78 -1.77
N ALA A 98 -10.13 -18.83 -2.66
CA ALA A 98 -10.25 -19.00 -4.10
C ALA A 98 -9.31 -20.09 -4.63
N ASP A 99 -8.05 -20.11 -4.17
CA ASP A 99 -7.06 -21.12 -4.55
C ASP A 99 -7.42 -22.49 -3.94
N GLY A 100 -7.89 -22.54 -2.68
CA GLY A 100 -8.34 -23.78 -2.01
C GLY A 100 -9.57 -24.40 -2.69
N ALA A 101 -10.51 -23.59 -3.17
CA ALA A 101 -11.64 -24.07 -3.94
C ALA A 101 -11.23 -24.66 -5.31
N SER A 102 -10.13 -24.15 -5.90
CA SER A 102 -9.54 -24.70 -7.13
C SER A 102 -8.70 -25.95 -6.89
N ALA A 103 -8.04 -26.05 -5.73
CA ALA A 103 -7.16 -27.19 -5.37
C ALA A 103 -7.92 -28.45 -4.96
N THR A 104 -9.19 -28.36 -4.56
CA THR A 104 -10.02 -29.53 -4.21
C THR A 104 -10.31 -30.42 -5.43
N GLN A 105 -9.95 -29.98 -6.64
CA GLN A 105 -10.04 -30.78 -7.88
C GLN A 105 -8.72 -31.44 -8.31
N ALA A 106 -7.59 -31.17 -7.64
CA ALA A 106 -6.30 -31.76 -7.97
C ALA A 106 -5.75 -32.56 -6.80
N ALA A 107 -5.80 -33.87 -6.94
CA ALA A 107 -5.16 -34.99 -6.25
C ALA A 107 -4.21 -34.74 -5.07
N ALA A 108 -4.42 -35.54 -4.03
CA ALA A 108 -3.53 -35.88 -2.91
C ALA A 108 -2.06 -36.05 -3.31
N GLY A 109 -1.22 -35.10 -2.89
CA GLY A 109 0.24 -35.24 -2.98
C GLY A 109 0.88 -34.16 -2.14
N SER A 110 1.63 -34.54 -1.10
CA SER A 110 2.49 -33.79 -0.17
C SER A 110 2.00 -32.40 0.33
N PRO A 111 2.06 -32.13 1.62
CA PRO A 111 1.68 -30.83 2.16
C PRO A 111 2.77 -29.80 1.85
N THR A 112 2.70 -29.19 0.68
CA THR A 112 3.38 -27.93 0.44
C THR A 112 2.62 -26.85 1.22
N PRO A 113 3.29 -26.02 2.05
CA PRO A 113 2.61 -24.93 2.72
C PRO A 113 1.93 -24.06 1.65
N PRO A 114 0.69 -23.58 1.92
CA PRO A 114 -0.01 -22.75 0.95
C PRO A 114 0.85 -21.54 0.58
N PRO A 115 0.91 -21.16 -0.69
CA PRO A 115 1.69 -20.01 -1.12
C PRO A 115 1.21 -18.77 -0.37
N THR A 116 2.10 -18.16 0.42
CA THR A 116 1.79 -16.93 1.13
C THR A 116 1.74 -15.78 0.12
N LEU A 117 0.59 -15.09 0.05
CA LEU A 117 0.44 -13.92 -0.82
C LEU A 117 1.44 -12.84 -0.41
N THR A 118 2.34 -12.47 -1.32
CA THR A 118 3.24 -11.33 -1.13
C THR A 118 2.45 -10.02 -1.26
N VAL A 119 2.55 -9.17 -0.23
CA VAL A 119 1.82 -7.90 -0.14
C VAL A 119 2.79 -6.75 -0.02
N GLY A 120 2.54 -5.67 -0.76
CA GLY A 120 3.20 -4.37 -0.62
C GLY A 120 2.19 -3.26 -0.34
N TYR A 121 2.66 -2.10 0.12
CA TYR A 121 1.83 -0.93 0.32
C TYR A 121 2.27 0.25 -0.55
N PHE A 122 1.30 0.99 -1.05
CA PHE A 122 1.49 2.28 -1.69
C PHE A 122 0.65 3.33 -0.97
N GLY A 123 1.30 4.28 -0.29
CA GLY A 123 0.65 5.36 0.43
C GLY A 123 0.82 6.72 -0.25
N ALA A 124 -0.24 7.52 -0.30
CA ALA A 124 -0.19 8.88 -0.83
C ALA A 124 -0.56 9.89 0.27
N SER A 125 0.22 10.97 0.42
CA SER A 125 0.00 12.02 1.42
C SER A 125 -0.16 11.41 2.84
N THR A 126 -1.25 11.65 3.56
CA THR A 126 -1.55 11.04 4.88
C THR A 126 -1.62 9.51 4.82
N GLY A 127 -2.03 8.92 3.69
CA GLY A 127 -2.04 7.48 3.50
C GLY A 127 -0.65 6.83 3.56
N ALA A 128 0.42 7.60 3.33
CA ALA A 128 1.79 7.11 3.51
C ALA A 128 2.11 6.83 4.99
N ALA A 129 1.64 7.67 5.91
CA ALA A 129 1.79 7.41 7.34
C ALA A 129 1.05 6.14 7.75
N ALA A 130 -0.19 5.97 7.26
CA ALA A 130 -0.97 4.76 7.52
C ALA A 130 -0.27 3.49 6.98
N ALA A 131 0.34 3.58 5.79
CA ALA A 131 1.09 2.46 5.20
C ALA A 131 2.33 2.09 6.02
N LEU A 132 3.09 3.07 6.48
CA LEU A 132 4.29 2.86 7.31
C LEU A 132 3.92 2.32 8.70
N TRP A 133 2.90 2.89 9.33
CA TRP A 133 2.38 2.38 10.60
C TRP A 133 1.90 0.94 10.49
N ALA A 134 1.11 0.63 9.45
CA ALA A 134 0.61 -0.72 9.20
C ALA A 134 1.77 -1.70 8.94
N ALA A 135 2.82 -1.28 8.23
CA ALA A 135 4.00 -2.11 7.99
C ALA A 135 4.78 -2.40 9.29
N ALA A 136 4.95 -1.39 10.16
CA ALA A 136 5.57 -1.56 11.47
C ALA A 136 4.76 -2.51 12.36
N GLU A 137 3.44 -2.33 12.44
CA GLU A 137 2.57 -3.22 13.22
C GLU A 137 2.56 -4.64 12.66
N GLY A 138 2.59 -4.78 11.32
CA GLY A 138 2.70 -6.06 10.64
C GLY A 138 3.96 -6.83 10.99
N ALA A 139 5.07 -6.13 11.17
CA ALA A 139 6.34 -6.73 11.59
C ALA A 139 6.30 -7.17 13.07
N ARG A 140 5.66 -6.38 13.94
CA ARG A 140 5.53 -6.70 15.38
C ARG A 140 4.57 -7.85 15.66
N ASN A 141 3.45 -7.87 14.97
CA ASN A 141 2.35 -8.83 15.17
C ASN A 141 1.98 -9.54 13.86
N PRO A 142 2.85 -10.40 13.30
CA PRO A 142 2.60 -11.06 12.01
C PRO A 142 1.29 -11.85 11.98
N THR A 143 0.91 -12.47 13.08
CA THR A 143 -0.33 -13.24 13.20
C THR A 143 -1.56 -12.33 13.11
N ALA A 144 -1.56 -11.19 13.79
CA ALA A 144 -2.67 -10.24 13.80
C ALA A 144 -2.81 -9.48 12.49
N SER A 145 -1.71 -9.21 11.80
CA SER A 145 -1.69 -8.51 10.51
C SER A 145 -1.91 -9.41 9.29
N GLY A 146 -1.85 -10.73 9.50
CA GLY A 146 -1.86 -11.72 8.43
C GLY A 146 -0.49 -11.94 7.78
N GLY A 147 0.59 -11.41 8.35
CA GLY A 147 1.98 -11.58 7.91
C GLY A 147 2.67 -10.29 7.47
N PRO A 148 3.98 -10.33 7.26
CA PRO A 148 4.79 -9.16 6.94
C PRO A 148 4.43 -8.57 5.57
N VAL A 149 4.83 -7.31 5.39
CA VAL A 149 4.75 -6.57 4.13
C VAL A 149 6.11 -6.60 3.46
N ALA A 150 6.15 -6.83 2.15
CA ALA A 150 7.40 -6.98 1.40
C ALA A 150 8.08 -5.62 1.10
N ALA A 151 7.29 -4.58 0.84
CA ALA A 151 7.81 -3.24 0.57
C ALA A 151 6.74 -2.16 0.77
N VAL A 152 7.20 -0.93 1.04
CA VAL A 152 6.34 0.26 1.10
C VAL A 152 6.83 1.32 0.13
N VAL A 153 5.90 1.99 -0.54
CA VAL A 153 6.14 3.21 -1.31
C VAL A 153 5.29 4.35 -0.76
N SER A 154 5.91 5.47 -0.48
CA SER A 154 5.28 6.73 -0.08
C SER A 154 5.40 7.75 -1.21
N ARG A 155 4.29 8.27 -1.75
CA ARG A 155 4.30 9.33 -2.78
C ARG A 155 3.71 10.63 -2.23
N GLY A 156 4.54 11.70 -2.21
CA GLY A 156 4.16 12.99 -1.61
C GLY A 156 3.67 12.79 -0.18
N GLY A 157 4.29 11.85 0.52
CA GLY A 157 3.78 11.36 1.79
C GLY A 157 4.10 12.24 2.97
N ARG A 158 3.34 12.04 4.05
CA ARG A 158 3.57 12.58 5.38
C ARG A 158 4.03 11.47 6.33
N PRO A 159 5.24 10.87 6.06
CA PRO A 159 5.76 9.78 6.88
C PRO A 159 5.99 10.20 8.34
N ASP A 160 6.25 11.48 8.57
CA ASP A 160 6.39 12.09 9.89
C ASP A 160 5.18 11.82 10.82
N LEU A 161 3.99 11.67 10.25
CA LEU A 161 2.77 11.35 11.02
C LEU A 161 2.75 9.90 11.55
N ALA A 162 3.61 9.01 11.06
CA ALA A 162 3.80 7.69 11.64
C ALA A 162 4.62 7.74 12.95
N GLY A 163 5.29 8.85 13.23
CA GLY A 163 5.96 9.13 14.50
C GLY A 163 6.97 8.03 14.88
N PRO A 164 6.95 7.54 16.13
CA PRO A 164 7.92 6.57 16.61
C PRO A 164 7.86 5.21 15.89
N ARG A 165 6.77 4.92 15.16
CA ARG A 165 6.63 3.69 14.39
C ARG A 165 7.61 3.59 13.22
N LEU A 166 8.17 4.71 12.76
CA LEU A 166 9.17 4.71 11.68
C LEU A 166 10.35 3.79 11.97
N ALA A 167 10.88 3.82 13.20
CA ALA A 167 11.99 2.97 13.61
C ALA A 167 11.66 1.47 13.66
N GLU A 168 10.37 1.13 13.68
CA GLU A 168 9.87 -0.25 13.74
C GLU A 168 9.56 -0.84 12.34
N VAL A 169 9.64 -0.01 11.28
CA VAL A 169 9.47 -0.48 9.91
C VAL A 169 10.68 -1.33 9.51
N THR A 170 10.44 -2.56 9.11
CA THR A 170 11.49 -3.53 8.74
C THR A 170 11.58 -3.80 7.24
N CYS A 171 10.53 -3.49 6.48
CA CYS A 171 10.50 -3.73 5.04
C CYS A 171 11.13 -2.56 4.25
N PRO A 172 11.73 -2.83 3.09
CA PRO A 172 12.25 -1.81 2.18
C PRO A 172 11.22 -0.70 1.89
N THR A 173 11.64 0.55 2.03
CA THR A 173 10.75 1.72 1.94
C THR A 173 11.27 2.77 0.96
N LEU A 174 10.47 3.13 -0.03
CA LEU A 174 10.75 4.22 -0.98
C LEU A 174 9.91 5.46 -0.64
N LEU A 175 10.57 6.60 -0.49
CA LEU A 175 9.96 7.91 -0.33
C LEU A 175 10.07 8.68 -1.66
N ILE A 176 8.96 9.07 -2.28
CA ILE A 176 8.92 9.84 -3.54
C ILE A 176 8.31 11.20 -3.24
N VAL A 177 9.04 12.28 -3.51
CA VAL A 177 8.61 13.64 -3.18
C VAL A 177 8.85 14.59 -4.35
N GLY A 178 7.92 15.53 -4.55
CA GLY A 178 8.07 16.59 -5.55
C GLY A 178 9.16 17.58 -5.16
N GLY A 179 10.01 17.96 -6.12
CA GLY A 179 11.12 18.90 -5.89
C GLY A 179 10.67 20.30 -5.48
N TYR A 180 9.45 20.70 -5.85
CA TYR A 180 8.85 21.97 -5.44
C TYR A 180 8.03 21.89 -4.13
N ASP A 181 7.86 20.69 -3.56
CA ASP A 181 7.22 20.48 -2.27
C ASP A 181 8.26 20.48 -1.13
N SER A 182 8.93 21.61 -0.96
CA SER A 182 10.10 21.74 -0.08
C SER A 182 9.81 21.38 1.38
N ALA A 183 8.62 21.73 1.89
CA ALA A 183 8.23 21.40 3.25
C ALA A 183 8.06 19.88 3.45
N VAL A 184 7.38 19.20 2.51
CA VAL A 184 7.22 17.75 2.56
C VAL A 184 8.55 17.05 2.30
N LEU A 185 9.41 17.60 1.45
CA LEU A 185 10.75 17.04 1.21
C LEU A 185 11.59 17.01 2.50
N GLU A 186 11.57 18.07 3.29
CA GLU A 186 12.27 18.08 4.58
C GLU A 186 11.70 17.08 5.58
N LEU A 187 10.37 16.96 5.67
CA LEU A 187 9.71 15.96 6.50
C LEU A 187 10.09 14.53 6.08
N ASN A 188 10.23 14.28 4.78
CA ASN A 188 10.65 12.97 4.28
C ASN A 188 12.13 12.66 4.57
N ARG A 189 13.02 13.66 4.52
CA ARG A 189 14.43 13.50 4.95
C ARG A 189 14.52 13.13 6.44
N MET A 190 13.77 13.86 7.27
CA MET A 190 13.72 13.59 8.71
C MET A 190 13.15 12.20 9.01
N ALA A 191 12.12 11.76 8.29
CA ALA A 191 11.56 10.45 8.44
C ALA A 191 12.50 9.34 7.95
N GLN A 192 13.18 9.55 6.81
CA GLN A 192 14.18 8.61 6.31
C GLN A 192 15.29 8.34 7.33
N ALA A 193 15.75 9.39 8.02
CA ALA A 193 16.76 9.25 9.07
C ALA A 193 16.30 8.42 10.28
N GLN A 194 14.99 8.21 10.45
CA GLN A 194 14.41 7.38 11.52
C GLN A 194 14.11 5.94 11.07
N LEU A 195 14.09 5.66 9.77
CA LEU A 195 13.90 4.32 9.24
C LEU A 195 15.15 3.47 9.51
N SER A 196 14.97 2.27 10.05
CA SER A 196 16.04 1.30 10.29
C SER A 196 16.19 0.29 9.14
N CYS A 197 15.24 0.27 8.21
CA CYS A 197 15.23 -0.61 7.05
C CYS A 197 15.96 0.01 5.85
N GLU A 198 16.15 -0.79 4.81
CA GLU A 198 16.54 -0.28 3.49
C GLU A 198 15.58 0.81 3.05
N SER A 199 16.09 2.00 2.72
CA SER A 199 15.24 3.12 2.30
C SER A 199 15.92 4.00 1.26
N ASP A 200 15.12 4.53 0.33
CA ASP A 200 15.56 5.50 -0.67
C ASP A 200 14.61 6.72 -0.70
N LEU A 201 15.15 7.87 -1.03
CA LEU A 201 14.40 9.13 -1.20
C LEU A 201 14.60 9.65 -2.63
N ARG A 202 13.58 9.49 -3.46
CA ARG A 202 13.56 9.99 -4.83
C ARG A 202 12.83 11.32 -4.94
N VAL A 203 13.56 12.34 -5.32
CA VAL A 203 13.00 13.67 -5.60
C VAL A 203 12.66 13.75 -7.08
N VAL A 204 11.39 14.05 -7.40
CA VAL A 204 10.94 14.26 -8.78
C VAL A 204 11.10 15.75 -9.12
N PRO A 205 12.04 16.14 -10.00
CA PRO A 205 12.28 17.53 -10.33
C PRO A 205 11.03 18.18 -10.94
N GLY A 206 10.75 19.41 -10.53
CA GLY A 206 9.63 20.18 -11.06
C GLY A 206 8.23 19.77 -10.56
N ALA A 207 8.11 18.70 -9.79
CA ALA A 207 6.84 18.27 -9.25
C ALA A 207 6.45 19.07 -8.01
N THR A 208 5.18 19.45 -7.92
CA THR A 208 4.52 19.91 -6.69
C THR A 208 3.97 18.70 -5.91
N HIS A 209 3.25 18.97 -4.81
CA HIS A 209 2.67 17.93 -3.93
C HIS A 209 1.78 16.91 -4.68
N LEU A 210 1.04 17.37 -5.69
CA LEU A 210 0.06 16.54 -6.38
C LEU A 210 0.62 15.88 -7.65
N PHE A 211 1.84 16.21 -8.07
CA PHE A 211 2.45 15.67 -9.29
C PHE A 211 1.56 15.94 -10.52
N GLU A 212 1.10 17.18 -10.67
CA GLU A 212 0.20 17.59 -11.76
C GLU A 212 0.96 18.10 -12.98
N GLU A 213 2.24 18.39 -12.82
CA GLU A 213 3.09 18.87 -13.89
C GLU A 213 3.40 17.72 -14.89
N PRO A 214 3.49 18.05 -16.19
CA PRO A 214 3.70 17.05 -17.24
C PRO A 214 4.92 16.14 -16.94
N GLY A 215 4.72 14.83 -17.00
CA GLY A 215 5.78 13.83 -16.82
C GLY A 215 6.16 13.54 -15.36
N THR A 216 5.65 14.29 -14.39
CA THR A 216 6.05 14.10 -12.98
C THR A 216 5.36 12.90 -12.33
N LEU A 217 4.08 12.67 -12.62
CA LEU A 217 3.36 11.50 -12.14
C LEU A 217 3.91 10.21 -12.78
N GLU A 218 4.30 10.28 -14.03
CA GLU A 218 4.95 9.19 -14.77
C GLU A 218 6.27 8.79 -14.11
N GLN A 219 7.12 9.76 -13.76
CA GLN A 219 8.37 9.50 -13.05
C GLN A 219 8.13 8.88 -11.68
N ALA A 220 7.14 9.38 -10.94
CA ALA A 220 6.78 8.82 -9.63
C ALA A 220 6.22 7.38 -9.75
N ALA A 221 5.41 7.11 -10.77
CA ALA A 221 4.86 5.79 -11.02
C ALA A 221 5.95 4.79 -11.43
N GLU A 222 6.90 5.22 -12.24
CA GLU A 222 8.03 4.38 -12.66
C GLU A 222 8.95 4.06 -11.48
N ALA A 223 9.28 5.04 -10.64
CA ALA A 223 10.04 4.82 -9.43
C ALA A 223 9.36 3.81 -8.49
N ALA A 224 8.02 3.93 -8.32
CA ALA A 224 7.24 2.98 -7.55
C ALA A 224 7.25 1.58 -8.17
N ARG A 225 7.14 1.48 -9.50
CA ARG A 225 7.20 0.21 -10.24
C ARG A 225 8.53 -0.48 -10.02
N GLU A 226 9.64 0.22 -10.24
CA GLU A 226 11.00 -0.33 -10.06
C GLU A 226 11.18 -0.87 -8.65
N TRP A 227 10.83 -0.08 -7.63
CA TRP A 227 10.97 -0.46 -6.24
C TRP A 227 10.15 -1.69 -5.88
N LEU A 228 8.86 -1.66 -6.20
CA LEU A 228 7.94 -2.74 -5.84
C LEU A 228 8.25 -4.04 -6.61
N THR A 229 8.60 -3.96 -7.89
CA THR A 229 9.01 -5.16 -8.64
C THR A 229 10.32 -5.74 -8.10
N GLY A 230 11.28 -4.91 -7.73
CA GLY A 230 12.55 -5.35 -7.16
C GLY A 230 12.40 -6.09 -5.82
N HIS A 231 11.47 -5.66 -4.98
CA HIS A 231 11.31 -6.20 -3.61
C HIS A 231 10.15 -7.17 -3.45
N MET A 232 9.28 -7.31 -4.45
CA MET A 232 8.12 -8.22 -4.39
C MET A 232 8.22 -9.42 -5.36
N SER A 233 9.16 -9.40 -6.30
CA SER A 233 9.39 -10.49 -7.26
C SER A 233 10.50 -11.38 -6.75
N GLY A 234 10.18 -12.56 -6.24
CA GLY A 234 11.20 -13.55 -5.83
C GLY A 234 11.19 -13.97 -4.37
N LEU A 235 10.11 -13.69 -3.65
CA LEU A 235 9.87 -14.28 -2.32
C LEU A 235 9.06 -15.57 -2.43
#